data_1d133489e6b467c8f37ea0799f29d23d
#
_entry.id   1d133489e6b467c8f37ea0799f29d23d
#
_cell.length_a   1.000
_cell.length_b   1.000
_cell.length_c   1.000
_cell.angle_alpha   90.00
_cell.angle_beta   90.00
_cell.angle_gamma   90.00
#
_symmetry.space_group_name_H-M   'P 1'
#
loop_
_entity.id
_entity.type
_entity.pdbx_description
1 polymer ?
#
loop_
_entity_poly.entity_id
_entity_poly.type
_entity_poly.pdbx_seq_one_letter_code
_entity_poly.pdbx_strand_id
1 'polypeptide(L)'
;MKPLFVLPVLLSLCSTLYSQNIQFTEYDLPNGLKVLLHEDHSTPIVAVSVMYHVGSKNEKPDRTGFAHFFEHLLFEGSKNIKRGEFDDYVNEAGGYNNANTWYDRTYYYEVLPSNQLALGLWLESERMLHANVETVGIETQRQVVKEERRQRVDNQPYGRILEEAMKRTFTTHPYHHSVIGAMEHLDAAEEADYKQFYKDFYRPDNAIISIAGDIDIEQTKKLIDVYFKDIPRGQGEIFRPKITEPPLSAELRDTVYDNVQLPALVCTYRIPAQGTKDFYAVKMLSMLLSQGQSSRLQKQIVDEEQKAIAVGSFPLELEDPGANIMFAIANMGVDISDLANSMDAVVADVQKNLVSESEFQKIQNQVENDFVTANNTMAGIAESLANYEMYFGDANLINTELERYRKVTREDLKRVANQYFNKNNRVFLYWLPKPSQP
;
A
#
# COMPACT_ATOMS: atom_id res chain seq x y z
N MET A 1 37.86 -66.20 4.81
CA MET A 1 37.70 -64.79 4.46
C MET A 1 36.24 -64.40 4.69
N LYS A 2 35.97 -63.61 5.74
CA LYS A 2 34.62 -63.11 6.03
C LYS A 2 34.49 -61.69 5.41
N PRO A 3 33.38 -61.38 4.71
CA PRO A 3 33.19 -60.02 4.19
C PRO A 3 32.82 -59.05 5.33
N LEU A 4 33.54 -57.94 5.37
CA LEU A 4 33.27 -56.80 6.24
C LEU A 4 32.17 -55.97 5.60
N PHE A 5 30.98 -55.92 6.21
CA PHE A 5 29.93 -54.98 5.82
C PHE A 5 30.22 -53.64 6.43
N VAL A 6 30.59 -52.68 5.58
CA VAL A 6 30.68 -51.27 5.95
C VAL A 6 29.29 -50.62 5.75
N LEU A 7 28.64 -50.29 6.84
CA LEU A 7 27.36 -49.57 6.85
C LEU A 7 27.64 -48.07 6.63
N PRO A 8 27.13 -47.43 5.57
CA PRO A 8 27.28 -45.99 5.43
C PRO A 8 26.36 -45.28 6.44
N VAL A 9 26.95 -44.54 7.38
CA VAL A 9 26.23 -43.61 8.24
C VAL A 9 25.86 -42.40 7.39
N LEU A 10 24.60 -42.29 6.97
CA LEU A 10 24.05 -41.08 6.44
C LEU A 10 23.95 -40.05 7.57
N LEU A 11 24.91 -39.12 7.61
CA LEU A 11 24.75 -37.90 8.39
C LEU A 11 23.66 -37.07 7.69
N SER A 12 22.43 -37.09 8.23
CA SER A 12 21.38 -36.14 7.88
C SER A 12 21.80 -34.77 8.42
N LEU A 13 22.38 -33.93 7.57
CA LEU A 13 22.49 -32.51 7.83
C LEU A 13 21.06 -31.94 7.87
N CYS A 14 20.47 -31.82 9.06
CA CYS A 14 19.38 -30.89 9.28
C CYS A 14 19.97 -29.48 9.12
N SER A 15 19.89 -28.95 7.91
CA SER A 15 19.99 -27.51 7.70
C SER A 15 18.80 -26.89 8.43
N THR A 16 19.04 -26.34 9.60
CA THR A 16 18.13 -25.38 10.23
C THR A 16 18.04 -24.22 9.25
N LEU A 17 16.93 -24.13 8.55
CA LEU A 17 16.55 -22.93 7.82
C LEU A 17 16.40 -21.82 8.89
N TYR A 18 17.46 -21.04 9.09
CA TYR A 18 17.35 -19.80 9.82
C TYR A 18 16.44 -18.89 8.97
N SER A 19 15.22 -18.70 9.40
CA SER A 19 14.43 -17.55 9.00
C SER A 19 15.32 -16.33 9.28
N GLN A 20 15.52 -15.49 8.26
CA GLN A 20 16.31 -14.28 8.41
C GLN A 20 15.58 -13.40 9.42
N ASN A 21 16.08 -13.36 10.66
CA ASN A 21 15.49 -12.56 11.73
C ASN A 21 16.08 -11.17 11.66
N ILE A 22 15.27 -10.20 11.22
CA ILE A 22 15.66 -8.80 11.09
C ILE A 22 15.74 -8.20 12.50
N GLN A 23 16.98 -7.96 12.95
CA GLN A 23 17.23 -7.31 14.23
C GLN A 23 17.11 -5.81 14.07
N PHE A 24 16.44 -5.15 14.99
CA PHE A 24 16.29 -3.70 14.99
C PHE A 24 16.28 -3.14 16.40
N THR A 25 16.56 -1.85 16.52
CA THR A 25 16.42 -1.07 17.76
C THR A 25 15.26 -0.11 17.58
N GLU A 26 14.41 -0.01 18.60
CA GLU A 26 13.30 0.95 18.64
C GLU A 26 13.35 1.82 19.89
N TYR A 27 12.98 3.09 19.75
CA TYR A 27 12.82 4.04 20.87
C TYR A 27 12.01 5.24 20.43
N ASP A 28 11.56 6.04 21.41
CA ASP A 28 10.84 7.28 21.17
C ASP A 28 11.70 8.49 21.57
N LEU A 29 11.68 9.56 20.74
CA LEU A 29 12.22 10.85 21.14
C LEU A 29 11.24 11.58 22.09
N PRO A 30 11.73 12.53 22.92
CA PRO A 30 10.86 13.30 23.83
C PRO A 30 9.73 14.06 23.13
N ASN A 31 9.88 14.42 21.85
CA ASN A 31 8.87 15.08 21.04
C ASN A 31 7.83 14.10 20.46
N GLY A 32 7.97 12.80 20.69
CA GLY A 32 7.04 11.76 20.27
C GLY A 32 7.36 11.11 18.92
N LEU A 33 8.49 11.46 18.29
CA LEU A 33 8.94 10.77 17.07
C LEU A 33 9.39 9.35 17.44
N LYS A 34 8.78 8.34 16.81
CA LYS A 34 9.19 6.94 16.89
C LYS A 34 10.40 6.72 15.98
N VAL A 35 11.41 6.01 16.50
CA VAL A 35 12.64 5.69 15.75
C VAL A 35 12.83 4.19 15.67
N LEU A 36 13.09 3.71 14.45
CA LEU A 36 13.39 2.31 14.14
C LEU A 36 14.74 2.24 13.40
N LEU A 37 15.69 1.44 13.90
CA LEU A 37 17.03 1.33 13.34
C LEU A 37 17.39 -0.13 13.07
N HIS A 38 17.73 -0.46 11.83
CA HIS A 38 18.27 -1.77 11.43
C HIS A 38 19.68 -1.60 10.91
N GLU A 39 20.65 -2.23 11.60
CA GLU A 39 22.07 -2.23 11.25
C GLU A 39 22.41 -3.44 10.40
N ASP A 40 22.90 -3.20 9.18
CA ASP A 40 23.34 -4.23 8.23
C ASP A 40 24.51 -3.72 7.39
N HIS A 41 25.70 -4.28 7.57
CA HIS A 41 26.94 -3.90 6.88
C HIS A 41 27.18 -4.69 5.59
N SER A 42 26.20 -5.41 5.06
CA SER A 42 26.33 -6.23 3.86
C SER A 42 26.57 -5.40 2.58
N THR A 43 26.06 -4.16 2.57
CA THR A 43 26.23 -3.20 1.46
C THR A 43 26.45 -1.79 2.00
N PRO A 44 27.32 -0.95 1.39
CA PRO A 44 27.65 0.38 1.88
C PRO A 44 26.56 1.42 1.53
N ILE A 45 25.30 1.11 1.84
CA ILE A 45 24.15 2.00 1.60
C ILE A 45 23.29 2.12 2.86
N VAL A 46 22.54 3.19 2.95
CA VAL A 46 21.54 3.41 3.98
C VAL A 46 20.25 3.91 3.36
N ALA A 47 19.13 3.35 3.78
CA ALA A 47 17.79 3.89 3.53
C ALA A 47 17.36 4.71 4.75
N VAL A 48 17.07 5.99 4.54
CA VAL A 48 16.46 6.88 5.52
C VAL A 48 15.03 7.12 5.10
N SER A 49 14.07 6.93 5.98
CA SER A 49 12.67 7.12 5.63
C SER A 49 11.85 7.71 6.76
N VAL A 50 10.84 8.48 6.40
CA VAL A 50 9.83 9.01 7.34
C VAL A 50 8.44 8.66 6.84
N MET A 51 7.68 8.01 7.71
CA MET A 51 6.28 7.69 7.49
C MET A 51 5.40 8.56 8.38
N TYR A 52 4.51 9.32 7.76
CA TYR A 52 3.49 10.09 8.47
C TYR A 52 2.17 9.32 8.46
N HIS A 53 1.56 9.17 9.64
CA HIS A 53 0.24 8.55 9.77
C HIS A 53 -0.85 9.54 9.36
N VAL A 54 -0.82 9.88 8.08
CA VAL A 54 -1.79 10.75 7.40
C VAL A 54 -1.91 10.32 5.95
N GLY A 55 -3.13 10.13 5.50
CA GLY A 55 -3.48 9.81 4.13
C GLY A 55 -4.79 10.47 3.75
N SER A 56 -5.35 10.07 2.62
CA SER A 56 -6.60 10.67 2.14
C SER A 56 -7.76 10.51 3.13
N LYS A 57 -7.74 9.48 3.98
CA LYS A 57 -8.74 9.29 5.04
C LYS A 57 -8.87 10.47 6.01
N ASN A 58 -7.78 11.23 6.22
CA ASN A 58 -7.72 12.33 7.17
C ASN A 58 -8.19 13.67 6.60
N GLU A 59 -8.54 13.70 5.32
CA GLU A 59 -8.92 14.91 4.60
C GLU A 59 -10.35 15.36 4.91
N LYS A 60 -10.61 16.66 4.75
CA LYS A 60 -11.97 17.20 4.81
C LYS A 60 -12.72 16.83 3.53
N PRO A 61 -14.05 16.57 3.60
CA PRO A 61 -14.83 16.16 2.43
C PRO A 61 -14.79 17.15 1.23
N ASP A 62 -14.52 18.42 1.48
CA ASP A 62 -14.42 19.49 0.48
C ASP A 62 -12.98 19.92 0.17
N ARG A 63 -11.99 19.17 0.67
CA ARG A 63 -10.55 19.41 0.51
C ARG A 63 -9.81 18.08 0.30
N THR A 64 -10.24 17.30 -0.70
CA THR A 64 -9.62 16.01 -1.03
C THR A 64 -8.37 16.18 -1.88
N GLY A 65 -7.42 15.24 -1.75
CA GLY A 65 -6.14 15.24 -2.44
C GLY A 65 -5.01 15.92 -1.68
N PHE A 66 -5.24 16.38 -0.44
CA PHE A 66 -4.25 17.13 0.33
C PHE A 66 -3.05 16.28 0.75
N ALA A 67 -3.28 15.05 1.19
CA ALA A 67 -2.19 14.15 1.57
C ALA A 67 -1.25 13.88 0.37
N HIS A 68 -1.81 13.58 -0.80
CA HIS A 68 -1.05 13.40 -2.02
C HIS A 68 -0.40 14.72 -2.49
N PHE A 69 -1.09 15.83 -2.34
CA PHE A 69 -0.50 17.14 -2.65
C PHE A 69 0.74 17.44 -1.80
N PHE A 70 0.71 17.06 -0.52
CA PHE A 70 1.86 17.19 0.37
C PHE A 70 2.99 16.23 0.01
N GLU A 71 2.69 15.06 -0.57
CA GLU A 71 3.74 14.21 -1.17
C GLU A 71 4.62 15.01 -2.12
N HIS A 72 4.01 15.82 -2.99
CA HIS A 72 4.72 16.70 -3.91
C HIS A 72 5.30 17.95 -3.25
N LEU A 73 4.49 18.63 -2.45
CA LEU A 73 4.85 19.94 -1.88
C LEU A 73 6.08 19.88 -0.97
N LEU A 74 6.29 18.76 -0.29
CA LEU A 74 7.44 18.59 0.60
C LEU A 74 8.79 18.36 -0.12
N PHE A 75 8.80 18.39 -1.46
CA PHE A 75 10.01 18.49 -2.29
C PHE A 75 10.27 19.92 -2.81
N GLU A 76 9.35 20.88 -2.58
CA GLU A 76 9.49 22.26 -3.03
C GLU A 76 10.55 23.07 -2.23
N GLY A 77 11.23 22.41 -1.29
CA GLY A 77 12.27 23.00 -0.46
C GLY A 77 11.82 23.35 0.94
N SER A 78 12.73 23.94 1.69
CA SER A 78 12.55 24.35 3.06
C SER A 78 13.15 25.73 3.30
N LYS A 79 13.17 26.18 4.56
CA LYS A 79 13.87 27.40 4.95
C LYS A 79 15.35 27.41 4.52
N ASN A 80 16.00 26.25 4.53
CA ASN A 80 17.44 26.11 4.28
C ASN A 80 17.76 25.40 2.95
N ILE A 81 16.78 24.87 2.27
CA ILE A 81 16.86 24.17 0.99
C ILE A 81 16.04 24.94 -0.03
N LYS A 82 16.67 25.43 -1.09
CA LYS A 82 15.92 26.13 -2.13
C LYS A 82 15.10 25.13 -2.96
N ARG A 83 14.12 25.66 -3.64
CA ARG A 83 13.27 24.91 -4.55
C ARG A 83 14.11 24.19 -5.61
N GLY A 84 13.90 22.87 -5.74
CA GLY A 84 14.62 21.98 -6.67
C GLY A 84 15.96 21.45 -6.12
N GLU A 85 16.54 22.07 -5.09
CA GLU A 85 17.82 21.63 -4.53
C GLU A 85 17.71 20.31 -3.73
N PHE A 86 16.50 19.89 -3.32
CA PHE A 86 16.35 18.64 -2.57
C PHE A 86 16.84 17.43 -3.38
N ASP A 87 16.37 17.30 -4.61
CA ASP A 87 16.77 16.24 -5.51
C ASP A 87 18.23 16.36 -5.93
N ASP A 88 18.73 17.59 -6.08
CA ASP A 88 20.14 17.85 -6.40
C ASP A 88 21.05 17.30 -5.30
N TYR A 89 20.76 17.57 -4.01
CA TYR A 89 21.53 17.02 -2.88
C TYR A 89 21.58 15.51 -2.88
N VAL A 90 20.44 14.84 -3.13
CA VAL A 90 20.37 13.38 -3.16
C VAL A 90 21.14 12.82 -4.36
N ASN A 91 20.96 13.40 -5.55
CA ASN A 91 21.63 12.96 -6.78
C ASN A 91 23.16 13.19 -6.72
N GLU A 92 23.61 14.34 -6.22
CA GLU A 92 25.03 14.66 -6.06
C GLU A 92 25.71 13.73 -5.03
N ALA A 93 24.96 13.29 -4.02
CA ALA A 93 25.42 12.30 -3.06
C ALA A 93 25.49 10.88 -3.64
N GLY A 94 24.97 10.64 -4.84
CA GLY A 94 24.92 9.32 -5.49
C GLY A 94 23.75 8.46 -5.03
N GLY A 95 22.71 9.06 -4.48
CA GLY A 95 21.49 8.40 -4.03
C GLY A 95 20.30 8.58 -4.96
N TYR A 96 19.17 8.14 -4.48
CA TYR A 96 17.84 8.42 -5.07
C TYR A 96 16.81 8.56 -3.97
N ASN A 97 15.71 9.25 -4.25
CA ASN A 97 14.57 9.41 -3.36
C ASN A 97 13.26 9.07 -4.06
N ASN A 98 12.23 8.87 -3.28
CA ASN A 98 10.85 8.80 -3.76
C ASN A 98 9.88 9.02 -2.59
N ALA A 99 8.58 9.12 -2.91
CA ALA A 99 7.51 9.18 -1.94
C ALA A 99 6.27 8.45 -2.48
N ASN A 100 5.33 8.15 -1.60
CA ASN A 100 4.02 7.66 -1.98
C ASN A 100 2.98 7.98 -0.92
N THR A 101 1.74 8.17 -1.36
CA THR A 101 0.58 8.41 -0.50
C THR A 101 -0.46 7.33 -0.73
N TRP A 102 -1.06 6.88 0.38
CA TRP A 102 -2.18 5.96 0.36
C TRP A 102 -3.33 6.50 1.23
N TYR A 103 -4.34 5.72 1.45
CA TYR A 103 -5.52 6.15 2.23
C TYR A 103 -5.18 6.51 3.68
N ASP A 104 -4.19 5.84 4.29
CA ASP A 104 -3.89 5.94 5.71
C ASP A 104 -2.51 6.56 6.02
N ARG A 105 -1.62 6.63 5.03
CA ARG A 105 -0.23 7.06 5.22
C ARG A 105 0.34 7.88 4.07
N THR A 106 1.35 8.68 4.38
CA THR A 106 2.27 9.29 3.40
C THR A 106 3.70 8.92 3.81
N TYR A 107 4.50 8.47 2.84
CA TYR A 107 5.83 7.89 3.06
C TYR A 107 6.85 8.56 2.16
N TYR A 108 7.97 8.98 2.75
CA TYR A 108 9.11 9.57 2.07
C TYR A 108 10.35 8.74 2.37
N TYR A 109 11.24 8.59 1.41
CA TYR A 109 12.50 7.89 1.63
C TYR A 109 13.58 8.32 0.65
N GLU A 110 14.81 8.25 1.09
CA GLU A 110 16.01 8.29 0.27
C GLU A 110 16.91 7.09 0.56
N VAL A 111 17.58 6.61 -0.49
CA VAL A 111 18.64 5.59 -0.39
C VAL A 111 19.94 6.25 -0.81
N LEU A 112 20.90 6.24 0.09
CA LEU A 112 22.16 6.98 -0.03
C LEU A 112 23.35 6.04 0.23
N PRO A 113 24.56 6.36 -0.24
CA PRO A 113 25.77 5.78 0.31
C PRO A 113 25.83 5.99 1.84
N SER A 114 26.30 5.00 2.60
CA SER A 114 26.23 5.03 4.07
C SER A 114 26.95 6.22 4.72
N ASN A 115 28.01 6.74 4.08
CA ASN A 115 28.70 7.95 4.52
C ASN A 115 27.89 9.25 4.37
N GLN A 116 26.71 9.18 3.74
CA GLN A 116 25.77 10.29 3.56
C GLN A 116 24.55 10.23 4.51
N LEU A 117 24.58 9.36 5.52
CA LEU A 117 23.48 9.27 6.51
C LEU A 117 23.10 10.63 7.11
N ALA A 118 24.07 11.48 7.43
CA ALA A 118 23.83 12.81 7.99
C ALA A 118 23.07 13.71 7.01
N LEU A 119 23.30 13.57 5.70
CA LEU A 119 22.55 14.29 4.66
C LEU A 119 21.07 13.86 4.67
N GLY A 120 20.79 12.54 4.63
CA GLY A 120 19.41 12.05 4.66
C GLY A 120 18.66 12.51 5.92
N LEU A 121 19.30 12.42 7.10
CA LEU A 121 18.70 12.92 8.33
C LEU A 121 18.43 14.43 8.32
N TRP A 122 19.34 15.22 7.74
CA TRP A 122 19.14 16.65 7.58
C TRP A 122 17.97 16.95 6.64
N LEU A 123 17.91 16.30 5.48
CA LEU A 123 16.83 16.49 4.50
C LEU A 123 15.44 16.19 5.12
N GLU A 124 15.30 15.09 5.83
CA GLU A 124 14.05 14.72 6.48
C GLU A 124 13.69 15.63 7.66
N SER A 125 14.68 16.12 8.42
CA SER A 125 14.45 17.08 9.48
C SER A 125 13.99 18.45 8.95
N GLU A 126 14.54 18.90 7.83
CA GLU A 126 14.12 20.12 7.12
C GLU A 126 12.68 19.98 6.59
N ARG A 127 12.35 18.83 6.01
CA ARG A 127 11.00 18.51 5.56
C ARG A 127 10.00 18.55 6.71
N MET A 128 10.34 17.99 7.86
CA MET A 128 9.44 17.93 9.03
C MET A 128 9.25 19.28 9.71
N LEU A 129 10.30 20.12 9.79
CA LEU A 129 10.27 21.34 10.58
C LEU A 129 10.07 22.62 9.76
N HIS A 130 10.65 22.65 8.55
CA HIS A 130 10.90 23.89 7.83
C HIS A 130 10.37 23.88 6.38
N ALA A 131 9.50 22.95 6.02
CA ALA A 131 8.98 22.87 4.66
C ALA A 131 8.32 24.19 4.20
N ASN A 132 8.60 24.58 2.97
CA ASN A 132 8.05 25.78 2.35
C ASN A 132 6.60 25.56 1.88
N VAL A 133 5.63 25.89 2.74
CA VAL A 133 4.21 25.86 2.38
C VAL A 133 3.79 27.28 1.98
N GLU A 134 4.19 27.67 0.76
CA GLU A 134 4.01 29.03 0.25
C GLU A 134 3.30 29.02 -1.10
N THR A 135 2.64 30.12 -1.45
CA THR A 135 1.84 30.27 -2.69
C THR A 135 2.59 29.81 -3.94
N VAL A 136 3.89 30.13 -4.09
CA VAL A 136 4.65 29.78 -5.30
C VAL A 136 4.76 28.26 -5.48
N GLY A 137 5.11 27.54 -4.42
CA GLY A 137 5.18 26.07 -4.41
C GLY A 137 3.79 25.46 -4.63
N ILE A 138 2.78 25.95 -3.91
CA ILE A 138 1.40 25.50 -4.00
C ILE A 138 0.88 25.63 -5.44
N GLU A 139 1.02 26.79 -6.07
CA GLU A 139 0.51 26.98 -7.43
C GLU A 139 1.24 26.11 -8.46
N THR A 140 2.54 25.89 -8.27
CA THR A 140 3.29 24.98 -9.13
C THR A 140 2.80 23.55 -8.97
N GLN A 141 2.78 23.04 -7.74
CA GLN A 141 2.36 21.66 -7.51
C GLN A 141 0.89 21.42 -7.80
N ARG A 142 0.04 22.44 -7.69
CA ARG A 142 -1.35 22.37 -8.17
C ARG A 142 -1.42 22.00 -9.64
N GLN A 143 -0.60 22.59 -10.50
CA GLN A 143 -0.57 22.23 -11.92
C GLN A 143 0.02 20.84 -12.16
N VAL A 144 1.07 20.47 -11.43
CA VAL A 144 1.70 19.16 -11.52
C VAL A 144 0.72 18.04 -11.14
N VAL A 145 0.08 18.13 -9.98
CA VAL A 145 -0.90 17.13 -9.51
C VAL A 145 -2.11 17.04 -10.42
N LYS A 146 -2.60 18.17 -10.93
CA LYS A 146 -3.70 18.18 -11.91
C LYS A 146 -3.30 17.51 -13.22
N GLU A 147 -2.08 17.73 -13.68
CA GLU A 147 -1.58 17.07 -14.90
C GLU A 147 -1.35 15.56 -14.66
N GLU A 148 -0.83 15.19 -13.51
CA GLU A 148 -0.71 13.78 -13.12
C GLU A 148 -2.07 13.08 -13.09
N ARG A 149 -3.11 13.71 -12.50
CA ARG A 149 -4.46 13.17 -12.51
C ARG A 149 -4.95 12.95 -13.95
N ARG A 150 -4.74 13.94 -14.85
CA ARG A 150 -5.11 13.76 -16.26
C ARG A 150 -4.39 12.59 -16.90
N GLN A 151 -3.08 12.47 -16.67
CA GLN A 151 -2.25 11.44 -17.30
C GLN A 151 -2.50 10.04 -16.73
N ARG A 152 -2.64 9.90 -15.41
CA ARG A 152 -2.75 8.59 -14.76
C ARG A 152 -4.18 8.10 -14.55
N VAL A 153 -5.14 9.02 -14.51
CA VAL A 153 -6.53 8.68 -14.17
C VAL A 153 -7.48 9.03 -15.33
N ASP A 154 -7.59 10.32 -15.69
CA ASP A 154 -8.68 10.79 -16.57
C ASP A 154 -8.50 10.36 -18.03
N ASN A 155 -7.25 10.32 -18.54
CA ASN A 155 -6.92 9.98 -19.92
C ASN A 155 -6.54 8.50 -20.12
N GLN A 156 -6.44 7.70 -19.03
CA GLN A 156 -6.15 6.27 -19.14
C GLN A 156 -7.42 5.45 -19.31
N PRO A 157 -7.46 4.52 -20.27
CA PRO A 157 -8.54 3.55 -20.32
C PRO A 157 -8.64 2.83 -18.97
N TYR A 158 -9.83 2.78 -18.41
CA TYR A 158 -10.11 2.20 -17.08
C TYR A 158 -9.40 2.88 -15.90
N GLY A 159 -8.72 4.02 -16.08
CA GLY A 159 -7.93 4.69 -15.04
C GLY A 159 -8.75 5.10 -13.80
N ARG A 160 -10.07 5.27 -13.95
CA ARG A 160 -10.99 5.63 -12.86
C ARG A 160 -11.60 4.44 -12.13
N ILE A 161 -11.18 3.19 -12.43
CA ILE A 161 -11.79 1.99 -11.81
C ILE A 161 -11.72 2.05 -10.29
N LEU A 162 -10.56 2.35 -9.72
CA LEU A 162 -10.39 2.42 -8.26
C LEU A 162 -11.29 3.50 -7.65
N GLU A 163 -11.30 4.70 -8.21
CA GLU A 163 -12.10 5.82 -7.74
C GLU A 163 -13.60 5.51 -7.79
N GLU A 164 -14.11 5.06 -8.93
CA GLU A 164 -15.52 4.75 -9.13
C GLU A 164 -15.98 3.53 -8.30
N ALA A 165 -15.09 2.56 -8.11
CA ALA A 165 -15.34 1.41 -7.26
C ALA A 165 -15.44 1.80 -5.78
N MET A 166 -14.44 2.55 -5.27
CA MET A 166 -14.40 2.98 -3.87
C MET A 166 -15.54 3.94 -3.54
N LYS A 167 -15.87 4.87 -4.43
CA LYS A 167 -16.99 5.81 -4.27
C LYS A 167 -18.33 5.13 -4.05
N ARG A 168 -18.56 3.96 -4.63
CA ARG A 168 -19.80 3.19 -4.46
C ARG A 168 -19.73 2.15 -3.35
N THR A 169 -18.53 1.71 -3.05
CA THR A 169 -18.30 0.74 -1.96
C THR A 169 -18.46 1.41 -0.60
N PHE A 170 -18.03 2.65 -0.47
CA PHE A 170 -18.12 3.45 0.75
C PHE A 170 -19.01 4.66 0.51
N THR A 171 -19.98 4.89 1.40
CA THR A 171 -20.93 6.01 1.31
C THR A 171 -20.69 7.06 2.39
N THR A 172 -20.15 6.66 3.51
CA THR A 172 -19.89 7.52 4.68
C THR A 172 -18.41 7.55 5.07
N HIS A 173 -17.70 6.43 4.89
CA HIS A 173 -16.29 6.34 5.23
C HIS A 173 -15.43 7.13 4.24
N PRO A 174 -14.40 7.88 4.68
CA PRO A 174 -13.53 8.67 3.81
C PRO A 174 -12.82 7.89 2.70
N TYR A 175 -12.76 6.57 2.77
CA TYR A 175 -12.25 5.73 1.67
C TYR A 175 -13.07 5.84 0.38
N HIS A 176 -14.19 6.56 0.39
CA HIS A 176 -15.00 6.78 -0.81
C HIS A 176 -14.35 7.73 -1.82
N HIS A 177 -13.40 8.59 -1.44
CA HIS A 177 -12.75 9.49 -2.36
C HIS A 177 -11.34 9.02 -2.77
N SER A 178 -10.90 9.48 -3.91
CA SER A 178 -9.60 9.16 -4.49
C SER A 178 -8.46 9.81 -3.69
N VAL A 179 -7.32 9.11 -3.57
CA VAL A 179 -6.11 9.64 -2.94
C VAL A 179 -5.58 10.89 -3.67
N ILE A 180 -5.66 10.93 -5.01
CA ILE A 180 -5.25 12.10 -5.79
C ILE A 180 -6.22 13.28 -5.66
N GLY A 181 -7.42 13.06 -5.11
CA GLY A 181 -8.43 14.07 -4.86
C GLY A 181 -9.18 14.56 -6.10
N ALA A 182 -10.08 15.49 -5.89
CA ALA A 182 -10.86 16.14 -6.91
C ALA A 182 -10.20 17.46 -7.37
N MET A 183 -10.18 17.73 -8.68
CA MET A 183 -9.55 18.95 -9.21
C MET A 183 -10.18 20.22 -8.68
N GLU A 184 -11.53 20.23 -8.51
CA GLU A 184 -12.28 21.35 -7.93
C GLU A 184 -11.88 21.65 -6.49
N HIS A 185 -11.52 20.63 -5.69
CA HIS A 185 -11.06 20.83 -4.33
C HIS A 185 -9.63 21.40 -4.29
N LEU A 186 -8.77 20.95 -5.21
CA LEU A 186 -7.42 21.52 -5.37
C LEU A 186 -7.47 22.96 -5.82
N ASP A 187 -8.41 23.32 -6.73
CA ASP A 187 -8.57 24.69 -7.22
C ASP A 187 -9.16 25.63 -6.16
N ALA A 188 -10.05 25.12 -5.30
CA ALA A 188 -10.69 25.90 -4.24
C ALA A 188 -9.81 26.07 -2.99
N ALA A 189 -8.71 25.32 -2.89
CA ALA A 189 -7.83 25.34 -1.72
C ALA A 189 -6.95 26.59 -1.70
N GLU A 190 -6.85 27.20 -0.51
CA GLU A 190 -6.05 28.38 -0.24
C GLU A 190 -4.77 28.00 0.55
N GLU A 191 -3.77 28.87 0.53
CA GLU A 191 -2.51 28.66 1.29
C GLU A 191 -2.75 28.36 2.77
N ALA A 192 -3.75 28.98 3.37
CA ALA A 192 -4.12 28.75 4.77
C ALA A 192 -4.59 27.29 5.02
N ASP A 193 -5.30 26.67 4.07
CA ASP A 193 -5.73 25.28 4.18
C ASP A 193 -4.51 24.34 4.21
N TYR A 194 -3.54 24.58 3.31
CA TYR A 194 -2.29 23.79 3.25
C TYR A 194 -1.45 23.97 4.52
N LYS A 195 -1.25 25.19 4.99
CA LYS A 195 -0.52 25.45 6.23
C LYS A 195 -1.17 24.78 7.44
N GLN A 196 -2.50 24.76 7.50
CA GLN A 196 -3.21 24.09 8.57
C GLN A 196 -3.02 22.58 8.52
N PHE A 197 -3.14 21.97 7.33
CA PHE A 197 -2.96 20.53 7.14
C PHE A 197 -1.53 20.09 7.49
N TYR A 198 -0.52 20.85 7.07
CA TYR A 198 0.87 20.61 7.48
C TYR A 198 1.04 20.61 8.99
N LYS A 199 0.53 21.65 9.66
CA LYS A 199 0.61 21.79 11.11
C LYS A 199 -0.11 20.66 11.86
N ASP A 200 -1.21 20.17 11.32
CA ASP A 200 -2.04 19.16 11.98
C ASP A 200 -1.42 17.76 11.86
N PHE A 201 -0.76 17.44 10.76
CA PHE A 201 -0.38 16.06 10.45
C PHE A 201 1.13 15.82 10.28
N TYR A 202 1.91 16.79 9.77
CA TYR A 202 3.35 16.64 9.51
C TYR A 202 4.15 17.07 10.75
N ARG A 203 4.10 16.24 11.77
CA ARG A 203 4.62 16.53 13.11
C ARG A 203 5.29 15.28 13.71
N PRO A 204 6.29 15.43 14.61
CA PRO A 204 7.05 14.30 15.14
C PRO A 204 6.19 13.22 15.78
N ASP A 205 5.18 13.60 16.57
CA ASP A 205 4.29 12.67 17.27
C ASP A 205 3.20 12.06 16.38
N ASN A 206 3.31 12.25 15.06
CA ASN A 206 2.54 11.60 14.01
C ASN A 206 3.44 10.93 12.97
N ALA A 207 4.71 10.75 13.28
CA ALA A 207 5.70 10.25 12.34
C ALA A 207 6.52 9.11 12.94
N ILE A 208 7.02 8.26 12.04
CA ILE A 208 7.98 7.21 12.34
C ILE A 208 9.17 7.42 11.41
N ILE A 209 10.36 7.58 11.97
CA ILE A 209 11.60 7.53 11.21
C ILE A 209 12.14 6.09 11.27
N SER A 210 12.39 5.51 10.10
CA SER A 210 12.92 4.16 9.97
C SER A 210 14.18 4.19 9.10
N ILE A 211 15.27 3.68 9.64
CA ILE A 211 16.59 3.70 9.01
C ILE A 211 17.12 2.27 8.95
N ALA A 212 17.52 1.83 7.77
CA ALA A 212 18.09 0.51 7.56
C ALA A 212 19.34 0.58 6.67
N GLY A 213 20.37 -0.15 7.03
CA GLY A 213 21.59 -0.28 6.23
C GLY A 213 22.88 -0.20 7.02
N ASP A 214 23.94 0.21 6.33
CA ASP A 214 25.30 0.29 6.88
C ASP A 214 25.44 1.49 7.82
N ILE A 215 24.97 1.31 9.04
CA ILE A 215 24.96 2.29 10.13
C ILE A 215 25.59 1.71 11.39
N ASP A 216 26.13 2.58 12.26
CA ASP A 216 26.38 2.28 13.67
C ASP A 216 25.23 2.87 14.50
N ILE A 217 24.56 2.03 15.27
CA ILE A 217 23.35 2.43 16.03
C ILE A 217 23.63 3.59 16.99
N GLU A 218 24.75 3.57 17.71
CA GLU A 218 25.01 4.60 18.72
C GLU A 218 25.42 5.95 18.10
N GLN A 219 26.08 5.93 16.95
CA GLN A 219 26.37 7.14 16.18
C GLN A 219 25.08 7.69 15.54
N THR A 220 24.26 6.80 14.99
CA THR A 220 22.98 7.17 14.37
C THR A 220 22.03 7.81 15.37
N LYS A 221 21.91 7.27 16.60
CA LYS A 221 21.13 7.89 17.69
C LYS A 221 21.60 9.32 17.98
N LYS A 222 22.91 9.56 18.02
CA LYS A 222 23.46 10.91 18.24
C LYS A 222 23.12 11.87 17.11
N LEU A 223 23.17 11.40 15.86
CA LEU A 223 22.78 12.20 14.70
C LEU A 223 21.28 12.52 14.73
N ILE A 224 20.43 11.53 15.03
CA ILE A 224 18.99 11.74 15.19
C ILE A 224 18.71 12.76 16.28
N ASP A 225 19.39 12.71 17.42
CA ASP A 225 19.26 13.70 18.47
C ASP A 225 19.60 15.11 17.95
N VAL A 226 20.65 15.25 17.15
CA VAL A 226 21.06 16.56 16.59
C VAL A 226 19.98 17.14 15.67
N TYR A 227 19.39 16.31 14.81
CA TYR A 227 18.48 16.81 13.78
C TYR A 227 17.01 16.86 14.22
N PHE A 228 16.55 15.95 15.09
CA PHE A 228 15.11 15.78 15.33
C PHE A 228 14.62 16.12 16.75
N LYS A 229 15.50 16.04 17.78
CA LYS A 229 14.98 16.14 19.17
C LYS A 229 14.39 17.51 19.52
N ASP A 230 14.89 18.57 18.88
CA ASP A 230 14.45 19.96 19.13
C ASP A 230 13.28 20.37 18.21
N ILE A 231 12.83 19.51 17.32
CA ILE A 231 11.60 19.72 16.55
C ILE A 231 10.42 19.68 17.53
N PRO A 232 9.60 20.75 17.57
CA PRO A 232 8.51 20.80 18.54
C PRO A 232 7.49 19.71 18.33
N ARG A 233 7.06 19.08 19.43
CA ARG A 233 5.87 18.23 19.41
C ARG A 233 4.67 19.02 18.93
N GLY A 234 3.81 18.41 18.11
CA GLY A 234 2.59 19.04 17.63
C GLY A 234 1.63 19.39 18.78
N GLN A 235 0.74 20.34 18.54
CA GLN A 235 -0.27 20.78 19.51
C GLN A 235 -1.64 20.18 19.19
N GLY A 236 -2.41 19.84 20.21
CA GLY A 236 -3.75 19.26 20.08
C GLY A 236 -3.76 17.79 19.66
N GLU A 237 -4.94 17.23 19.62
CA GLU A 237 -5.16 15.86 19.17
C GLU A 237 -5.07 15.76 17.64
N ILE A 238 -4.47 14.68 17.16
CA ILE A 238 -4.43 14.37 15.72
C ILE A 238 -5.82 13.85 15.32
N PHE A 239 -6.40 14.43 14.30
CA PHE A 239 -7.70 14.00 13.80
C PHE A 239 -7.61 12.58 13.23
N ARG A 240 -8.39 11.68 13.81
CA ARG A 240 -8.57 10.29 13.34
C ARG A 240 -10.07 10.06 13.17
N PRO A 241 -10.59 9.98 11.93
CA PRO A 241 -12.00 9.72 11.72
C PRO A 241 -12.37 8.34 12.27
N LYS A 242 -13.43 8.29 13.11
CA LYS A 242 -13.98 7.05 13.66
C LYS A 242 -15.34 6.80 13.03
N ILE A 243 -15.35 6.35 11.80
CA ILE A 243 -16.56 6.19 10.99
C ILE A 243 -16.77 4.71 10.72
N THR A 244 -17.95 4.23 11.03
CA THR A 244 -18.38 2.88 10.67
C THR A 244 -19.23 2.97 9.41
N GLU A 245 -18.77 2.35 8.35
CA GLU A 245 -19.54 2.24 7.12
C GLU A 245 -20.73 1.29 7.32
N PRO A 246 -21.98 1.69 7.06
CA PRO A 246 -23.13 0.81 7.21
C PRO A 246 -23.05 -0.37 6.23
N PRO A 247 -23.50 -1.59 6.62
CA PRO A 247 -23.47 -2.75 5.72
C PRO A 247 -24.35 -2.52 4.50
N LEU A 248 -23.98 -3.15 3.39
CA LEU A 248 -24.85 -3.21 2.21
C LEU A 248 -26.06 -4.08 2.55
N SER A 249 -27.26 -3.61 2.17
CA SER A 249 -28.51 -4.37 2.35
C SER A 249 -28.77 -5.35 1.20
N ALA A 250 -28.18 -5.09 0.03
CA ALA A 250 -28.27 -5.90 -1.18
C ALA A 250 -27.11 -5.57 -2.11
N GLU A 251 -26.95 -6.35 -3.17
CA GLU A 251 -26.02 -6.03 -4.27
C GLU A 251 -26.37 -4.67 -4.88
N LEU A 252 -25.37 -3.78 -4.93
CA LEU A 252 -25.51 -2.53 -5.67
C LEU A 252 -24.96 -2.75 -7.08
N ARG A 253 -25.78 -2.46 -8.10
CA ARG A 253 -25.37 -2.49 -9.50
C ARG A 253 -25.44 -1.10 -10.11
N ASP A 254 -24.39 -0.73 -10.84
CA ASP A 254 -24.35 0.55 -11.53
C ASP A 254 -23.54 0.44 -12.82
N THR A 255 -23.61 1.47 -13.66
CA THR A 255 -22.92 1.53 -14.96
C THR A 255 -22.06 2.76 -15.05
N VAL A 256 -20.81 2.58 -15.42
CA VAL A 256 -19.85 3.64 -15.73
C VAL A 256 -19.62 3.65 -17.24
N TYR A 257 -19.84 4.81 -17.87
CA TYR A 257 -19.50 5.03 -19.29
C TYR A 257 -18.13 5.71 -19.39
N ASP A 258 -17.24 5.13 -20.17
CA ASP A 258 -15.88 5.65 -20.29
C ASP A 258 -15.36 5.57 -21.74
N ASN A 259 -14.25 6.25 -21.99
CA ASN A 259 -13.58 6.21 -23.29
C ASN A 259 -12.73 4.93 -23.42
N VAL A 260 -13.41 3.80 -23.48
CA VAL A 260 -12.80 2.46 -23.62
C VAL A 260 -13.37 1.78 -24.86
N GLN A 261 -12.61 0.84 -25.42
CA GLN A 261 -13.06 0.06 -26.59
C GLN A 261 -13.81 -1.20 -26.18
N LEU A 262 -13.37 -1.84 -25.10
CA LEU A 262 -13.94 -3.09 -24.60
C LEU A 262 -14.69 -2.85 -23.29
N PRO A 263 -15.83 -3.50 -23.09
CA PRO A 263 -16.51 -3.43 -21.79
C PRO A 263 -15.67 -4.17 -20.72
N ALA A 264 -15.87 -3.77 -19.46
CA ALA A 264 -15.29 -4.48 -18.32
C ALA A 264 -16.32 -4.62 -17.20
N LEU A 265 -16.07 -5.56 -16.32
CA LEU A 265 -16.77 -5.75 -15.06
C LEU A 265 -15.84 -5.43 -13.91
N VAL A 266 -16.36 -4.74 -12.91
CA VAL A 266 -15.64 -4.47 -11.65
C VAL A 266 -16.54 -4.84 -10.50
N CYS A 267 -16.09 -5.77 -9.67
CA CYS A 267 -16.78 -6.20 -8.46
C CYS A 267 -15.97 -5.76 -7.25
N THR A 268 -16.57 -5.06 -6.32
CA THR A 268 -15.94 -4.78 -5.03
C THR A 268 -16.68 -5.48 -3.92
N TYR A 269 -15.92 -6.08 -3.02
CA TYR A 269 -16.42 -6.72 -1.82
C TYR A 269 -15.83 -6.03 -0.61
N ARG A 270 -16.64 -5.63 0.36
CA ARG A 270 -16.10 -5.11 1.62
C ARG A 270 -15.43 -6.22 2.39
N ILE A 271 -14.24 -5.94 2.89
CA ILE A 271 -13.38 -6.89 3.60
C ILE A 271 -12.96 -6.33 4.96
N PRO A 272 -12.54 -7.16 5.90
CA PRO A 272 -12.06 -6.67 7.19
C PRO A 272 -10.76 -5.87 7.04
N ALA A 273 -10.47 -5.04 8.05
CA ALA A 273 -9.22 -4.30 8.16
C ALA A 273 -7.99 -5.22 8.10
N GLN A 274 -6.89 -4.69 7.57
CA GLN A 274 -5.61 -5.40 7.58
C GLN A 274 -5.20 -5.82 9.00
N GLY A 275 -4.41 -6.89 9.12
CA GLY A 275 -3.97 -7.44 10.41
C GLY A 275 -5.01 -8.28 11.15
N THR A 276 -6.28 -8.24 10.76
CA THR A 276 -7.30 -9.13 11.34
C THR A 276 -7.15 -10.55 10.82
N LYS A 277 -7.60 -11.54 11.61
CA LYS A 277 -7.48 -12.96 11.23
C LYS A 277 -8.08 -13.25 9.85
N ASP A 278 -9.23 -12.68 9.54
CA ASP A 278 -9.91 -12.94 8.28
C ASP A 278 -9.25 -12.24 7.09
N PHE A 279 -8.57 -11.11 7.32
CA PHE A 279 -7.86 -10.42 6.26
C PHE A 279 -6.78 -11.29 5.59
N TYR A 280 -6.02 -12.06 6.38
CA TYR A 280 -5.00 -12.98 5.84
C TYR A 280 -5.61 -14.04 4.93
N ALA A 281 -6.74 -14.60 5.34
CA ALA A 281 -7.46 -15.56 4.50
C ALA A 281 -8.07 -14.91 3.25
N VAL A 282 -8.57 -13.68 3.33
CA VAL A 282 -9.08 -12.90 2.18
C VAL A 282 -7.94 -12.59 1.21
N LYS A 283 -6.76 -12.19 1.69
CA LYS A 283 -5.59 -11.92 0.84
C LYS A 283 -5.16 -13.20 0.10
N MET A 284 -5.04 -14.32 0.79
CA MET A 284 -4.73 -15.60 0.16
C MET A 284 -5.82 -16.06 -0.83
N LEU A 285 -7.10 -15.82 -0.52
CA LEU A 285 -8.20 -16.07 -1.47
C LEU A 285 -8.06 -15.21 -2.74
N SER A 286 -7.75 -13.94 -2.59
CA SER A 286 -7.54 -13.02 -3.72
C SER A 286 -6.37 -13.47 -4.61
N MET A 287 -5.28 -13.94 -4.00
CA MET A 287 -4.13 -14.55 -4.70
C MET A 287 -4.54 -15.81 -5.47
N LEU A 288 -5.35 -16.70 -4.86
CA LEU A 288 -5.93 -17.87 -5.54
C LEU A 288 -6.70 -17.48 -6.80
N LEU A 289 -7.49 -16.41 -6.68
CA LEU A 289 -8.34 -15.96 -7.78
C LEU A 289 -7.55 -15.37 -8.93
N SER A 290 -6.47 -14.61 -8.70
CA SER A 290 -5.86 -13.85 -9.78
C SER A 290 -4.32 -13.81 -9.83
N GLN A 291 -3.58 -14.33 -8.85
CA GLN A 291 -2.13 -14.21 -8.88
C GLN A 291 -1.45 -15.29 -9.73
N GLY A 292 -0.85 -14.86 -10.84
CA GLY A 292 -0.11 -15.69 -11.79
C GLY A 292 -1.00 -16.44 -12.79
N GLN A 293 -0.34 -17.02 -13.81
CA GLN A 293 -1.01 -17.63 -14.96
C GLN A 293 -1.89 -18.84 -14.61
N SER A 294 -1.62 -19.51 -13.51
CA SER A 294 -2.42 -20.67 -13.06
C SER A 294 -3.50 -20.30 -12.04
N SER A 295 -3.79 -19.00 -11.87
CA SER A 295 -4.88 -18.53 -11.01
C SER A 295 -6.24 -18.84 -11.63
N ARG A 296 -7.28 -18.93 -10.80
CA ARG A 296 -8.58 -19.46 -11.25
C ARG A 296 -9.27 -18.58 -12.27
N LEU A 297 -9.25 -17.25 -12.07
CA LEU A 297 -9.83 -16.31 -13.04
C LEU A 297 -9.08 -16.36 -14.37
N GLN A 298 -7.73 -16.36 -14.33
CA GLN A 298 -6.91 -16.42 -15.52
C GLN A 298 -7.18 -17.70 -16.29
N LYS A 299 -7.06 -18.84 -15.63
CA LYS A 299 -7.21 -20.14 -16.27
C LYS A 299 -8.60 -20.33 -16.87
N GLN A 300 -9.66 -20.09 -16.09
CA GLN A 300 -11.02 -20.35 -16.57
C GLN A 300 -11.48 -19.30 -17.58
N ILE A 301 -11.36 -18.00 -17.26
CA ILE A 301 -12.01 -16.94 -18.02
C ILE A 301 -11.18 -16.49 -19.22
N VAL A 302 -9.84 -16.44 -19.07
CA VAL A 302 -8.95 -15.99 -20.14
C VAL A 302 -8.51 -17.16 -21.02
N ASP A 303 -7.97 -18.23 -20.42
CA ASP A 303 -7.32 -19.29 -21.19
C ASP A 303 -8.33 -20.30 -21.78
N GLU A 304 -9.31 -20.79 -20.95
CA GLU A 304 -10.25 -21.82 -21.37
C GLU A 304 -11.47 -21.25 -22.07
N GLU A 305 -12.17 -20.27 -21.46
CA GLU A 305 -13.40 -19.70 -22.02
C GLU A 305 -13.14 -18.57 -23.01
N GLN A 306 -11.96 -17.96 -22.99
CA GLN A 306 -11.55 -16.81 -23.84
C GLN A 306 -12.53 -15.63 -23.78
N LYS A 307 -13.20 -15.44 -22.64
CA LYS A 307 -14.19 -14.39 -22.43
C LYS A 307 -13.59 -13.07 -21.99
N ALA A 308 -12.38 -13.06 -21.45
CA ALA A 308 -11.68 -11.85 -21.06
C ALA A 308 -10.27 -11.81 -21.65
N ILE A 309 -9.76 -10.59 -21.82
CA ILE A 309 -8.36 -10.34 -22.17
C ILE A 309 -7.49 -10.09 -20.94
N ALA A 310 -8.11 -9.68 -19.82
CA ALA A 310 -7.45 -9.46 -18.54
C ALA A 310 -8.42 -9.67 -17.40
N VAL A 311 -7.91 -10.21 -16.30
CA VAL A 311 -8.63 -10.42 -15.04
C VAL A 311 -7.73 -10.06 -13.87
N GLY A 312 -8.31 -9.67 -12.75
CA GLY A 312 -7.58 -9.39 -11.52
C GLY A 312 -8.46 -9.46 -10.28
N SER A 313 -7.83 -9.68 -9.14
CA SER A 313 -8.42 -9.57 -7.81
C SER A 313 -7.34 -9.15 -6.83
N PHE A 314 -7.59 -8.11 -6.05
CA PHE A 314 -6.64 -7.63 -5.05
C PHE A 314 -7.38 -6.95 -3.88
N PRO A 315 -6.99 -7.24 -2.64
CA PRO A 315 -7.46 -6.53 -1.48
C PRO A 315 -6.73 -5.20 -1.35
N LEU A 316 -7.45 -4.16 -0.91
CA LEU A 316 -6.85 -2.94 -0.40
C LEU A 316 -6.52 -3.16 1.08
N GLU A 317 -5.24 -3.08 1.40
CA GLU A 317 -4.70 -3.23 2.75
C GLU A 317 -4.85 -1.90 3.49
N LEU A 318 -5.94 -1.75 4.24
CA LEU A 318 -6.34 -0.50 4.88
C LEU A 318 -6.45 -0.67 6.40
N GLU A 319 -6.24 0.42 7.13
CA GLU A 319 -6.32 0.47 8.60
C GLU A 319 -7.73 0.15 9.11
N ASP A 320 -8.75 0.69 8.43
CA ASP A 320 -10.15 0.36 8.65
C ASP A 320 -10.64 -0.71 7.67
N PRO A 321 -11.84 -1.30 7.85
CA PRO A 321 -12.39 -2.24 6.89
C PRO A 321 -12.35 -1.70 5.46
N GLY A 322 -11.69 -2.44 4.59
CA GLY A 322 -11.37 -2.06 3.22
C GLY A 322 -12.27 -2.74 2.19
N ALA A 323 -11.74 -2.88 0.98
CA ALA A 323 -12.40 -3.54 -0.13
C ALA A 323 -11.46 -4.49 -0.87
N ASN A 324 -11.99 -5.60 -1.38
CA ASN A 324 -11.33 -6.39 -2.42
C ASN A 324 -11.93 -6.00 -3.77
N ILE A 325 -11.07 -5.63 -4.69
CA ILE A 325 -11.48 -5.28 -6.05
C ILE A 325 -11.19 -6.46 -6.96
N MET A 326 -12.21 -6.95 -7.67
CA MET A 326 -12.08 -7.98 -8.68
C MET A 326 -12.61 -7.44 -10.01
N PHE A 327 -11.86 -7.63 -11.10
CA PHE A 327 -12.24 -7.11 -12.40
C PHE A 327 -11.99 -8.12 -13.52
N ALA A 328 -12.70 -7.93 -14.64
CA ALA A 328 -12.45 -8.61 -15.91
C ALA A 328 -12.73 -7.65 -17.06
N ILE A 329 -11.81 -7.57 -18.02
CA ILE A 329 -11.99 -6.82 -19.28
C ILE A 329 -12.43 -7.83 -20.35
N ALA A 330 -13.63 -7.62 -20.90
CA ALA A 330 -14.21 -8.55 -21.87
C ALA A 330 -13.36 -8.67 -23.16
N ASN A 331 -13.33 -9.86 -23.71
CA ASN A 331 -12.81 -10.04 -25.07
C ASN A 331 -13.81 -9.50 -26.11
N MET A 332 -13.31 -9.23 -27.30
CA MET A 332 -14.14 -8.65 -28.38
C MET A 332 -15.34 -9.58 -28.71
N GLY A 333 -16.53 -8.98 -28.75
CA GLY A 333 -17.77 -9.71 -29.10
C GLY A 333 -18.37 -10.54 -27.96
N VAL A 334 -17.76 -10.56 -26.78
CA VAL A 334 -18.28 -11.30 -25.63
C VAL A 334 -19.43 -10.49 -24.97
N ASP A 335 -20.53 -11.16 -24.69
CA ASP A 335 -21.62 -10.60 -23.89
C ASP A 335 -21.17 -10.37 -22.45
N ILE A 336 -21.38 -9.19 -21.94
CA ILE A 336 -20.95 -8.81 -20.59
C ILE A 336 -21.66 -9.62 -19.50
N SER A 337 -22.87 -10.11 -19.77
CA SER A 337 -23.61 -10.98 -18.85
C SER A 337 -23.00 -12.38 -18.77
N ASP A 338 -22.48 -12.89 -19.89
CA ASP A 338 -21.76 -14.17 -19.92
C ASP A 338 -20.46 -14.09 -19.14
N LEU A 339 -19.74 -12.97 -19.28
CA LEU A 339 -18.54 -12.74 -18.48
C LEU A 339 -18.86 -12.65 -16.97
N ALA A 340 -19.96 -11.97 -16.60
CA ALA A 340 -20.42 -11.88 -15.22
C ALA A 340 -20.73 -13.27 -14.63
N ASN A 341 -21.40 -14.13 -15.42
CA ASN A 341 -21.71 -15.49 -15.00
C ASN A 341 -20.43 -16.33 -14.78
N SER A 342 -19.43 -16.15 -15.61
CA SER A 342 -18.13 -16.84 -15.46
C SER A 342 -17.40 -16.38 -14.20
N MET A 343 -17.36 -15.07 -13.93
CA MET A 343 -16.79 -14.53 -12.68
C MET A 343 -17.52 -15.08 -11.44
N ASP A 344 -18.85 -15.06 -11.46
CA ASP A 344 -19.65 -15.61 -10.37
C ASP A 344 -19.43 -17.12 -10.19
N ALA A 345 -19.22 -17.88 -11.27
CA ALA A 345 -18.96 -19.31 -11.22
C ALA A 345 -17.62 -19.63 -10.54
N VAL A 346 -16.56 -18.85 -10.84
CA VAL A 346 -15.23 -19.01 -10.19
C VAL A 346 -15.33 -18.78 -8.68
N VAL A 347 -16.03 -17.73 -8.25
CA VAL A 347 -16.24 -17.44 -6.82
C VAL A 347 -17.09 -18.54 -6.17
N ALA A 348 -18.19 -18.95 -6.82
CA ALA A 348 -19.09 -20.01 -6.32
C ALA A 348 -18.39 -21.34 -6.15
N ASP A 349 -17.40 -21.65 -6.98
CA ASP A 349 -16.62 -22.88 -6.83
C ASP A 349 -15.83 -22.89 -5.52
N VAL A 350 -15.14 -21.78 -5.16
CA VAL A 350 -14.43 -21.68 -3.86
C VAL A 350 -15.38 -21.69 -2.68
N GLN A 351 -16.57 -21.12 -2.84
CA GLN A 351 -17.61 -21.16 -1.79
C GLN A 351 -18.14 -22.57 -1.55
N LYS A 352 -18.24 -23.38 -2.59
CA LYS A 352 -18.79 -24.73 -2.53
C LYS A 352 -17.74 -25.78 -2.20
N ASN A 353 -16.59 -25.74 -2.82
CA ASN A 353 -15.54 -26.74 -2.77
C ASN A 353 -14.33 -26.27 -1.97
N LEU A 354 -13.61 -27.20 -1.33
CA LEU A 354 -12.31 -26.91 -0.78
C LEU A 354 -11.29 -26.72 -1.91
N VAL A 355 -10.40 -25.78 -1.74
CA VAL A 355 -9.23 -25.59 -2.61
C VAL A 355 -8.36 -26.86 -2.56
N SER A 356 -7.80 -27.29 -3.67
CA SER A 356 -6.88 -28.43 -3.69
C SER A 356 -5.63 -28.17 -2.87
N GLU A 357 -5.02 -29.22 -2.33
CA GLU A 357 -3.78 -29.10 -1.55
C GLU A 357 -2.67 -28.42 -2.36
N SER A 358 -2.54 -28.76 -3.63
CA SER A 358 -1.50 -28.21 -4.52
C SER A 358 -1.71 -26.72 -4.81
N GLU A 359 -2.94 -26.26 -5.01
CA GLU A 359 -3.23 -24.82 -5.16
C GLU A 359 -2.96 -24.06 -3.86
N PHE A 360 -3.37 -24.63 -2.72
CA PHE A 360 -3.15 -24.02 -1.42
C PHE A 360 -1.65 -23.88 -1.10
N GLN A 361 -0.87 -24.97 -1.32
CA GLN A 361 0.59 -24.93 -1.15
C GLN A 361 1.25 -23.89 -2.07
N LYS A 362 0.76 -23.78 -3.33
CA LYS A 362 1.27 -22.75 -4.25
C LYS A 362 1.08 -21.35 -3.66
N ILE A 363 -0.10 -21.05 -3.09
CA ILE A 363 -0.39 -19.74 -2.52
C ILE A 363 0.47 -19.48 -1.28
N GLN A 364 0.67 -20.49 -0.42
CA GLN A 364 1.55 -20.36 0.73
C GLN A 364 2.98 -20.01 0.28
N ASN A 365 3.49 -20.67 -0.75
CA ASN A 365 4.81 -20.38 -1.31
C ASN A 365 4.87 -18.96 -1.93
N GLN A 366 3.79 -18.50 -2.57
CA GLN A 366 3.73 -17.13 -3.11
C GLN A 366 3.75 -16.09 -2.00
N VAL A 367 2.97 -16.27 -0.94
CA VAL A 367 2.99 -15.39 0.24
C VAL A 367 4.39 -15.31 0.84
N GLU A 368 5.06 -16.47 1.00
CA GLU A 368 6.41 -16.51 1.53
C GLU A 368 7.42 -15.80 0.62
N ASN A 369 7.31 -16.01 -0.69
CA ASN A 369 8.13 -15.31 -1.66
C ASN A 369 7.90 -13.79 -1.64
N ASP A 370 6.65 -13.34 -1.61
CA ASP A 370 6.30 -11.92 -1.58
C ASP A 370 6.83 -11.26 -0.29
N PHE A 371 6.71 -11.94 0.85
CA PHE A 371 7.24 -11.49 2.12
C PHE A 371 8.77 -11.36 2.12
N VAL A 372 9.48 -12.35 1.60
CA VAL A 372 10.95 -12.32 1.49
C VAL A 372 11.37 -11.22 0.51
N THR A 373 10.68 -11.07 -0.62
CA THR A 373 11.01 -10.07 -1.63
C THR A 373 10.81 -8.65 -1.12
N ALA A 374 9.76 -8.39 -0.36
CA ALA A 374 9.51 -7.08 0.24
C ALA A 374 10.65 -6.66 1.19
N ASN A 375 11.30 -7.62 1.85
CA ASN A 375 12.32 -7.38 2.86
C ASN A 375 13.76 -7.70 2.38
N ASN A 376 14.01 -7.72 1.07
CA ASN A 376 15.34 -8.05 0.54
C ASN A 376 16.23 -6.83 0.24
N THR A 377 15.74 -5.63 0.50
CA THR A 377 16.48 -4.37 0.34
C THR A 377 16.38 -3.52 1.60
N MET A 378 17.34 -2.64 1.82
CA MET A 378 17.33 -1.72 2.97
C MET A 378 16.09 -0.80 2.95
N ALA A 379 15.69 -0.31 1.77
CA ALA A 379 14.47 0.47 1.63
C ALA A 379 13.21 -0.35 1.99
N GLY A 380 13.13 -1.61 1.55
CA GLY A 380 12.02 -2.50 1.89
C GLY A 380 11.95 -2.83 3.38
N ILE A 381 13.09 -3.06 4.03
CA ILE A 381 13.15 -3.27 5.49
C ILE A 381 12.69 -2.02 6.24
N ALA A 382 13.20 -0.84 5.85
CA ALA A 382 12.82 0.43 6.47
C ALA A 382 11.32 0.69 6.32
N GLU A 383 10.75 0.47 5.13
CA GLU A 383 9.30 0.62 4.89
C GLU A 383 8.47 -0.39 5.69
N SER A 384 8.87 -1.66 5.71
CA SER A 384 8.16 -2.71 6.45
C SER A 384 8.14 -2.45 7.95
N LEU A 385 9.28 -2.07 8.55
CA LEU A 385 9.35 -1.71 9.97
C LEU A 385 8.40 -0.55 10.29
N ALA A 386 8.43 0.51 9.48
CA ALA A 386 7.55 1.67 9.66
C ALA A 386 6.07 1.32 9.49
N ASN A 387 5.71 0.50 8.49
CA ASN A 387 4.34 0.04 8.27
C ASN A 387 3.82 -0.78 9.45
N TYR A 388 4.61 -1.75 9.94
CA TYR A 388 4.19 -2.59 11.06
C TYR A 388 4.02 -1.79 12.34
N GLU A 389 4.92 -0.86 12.61
CA GLU A 389 4.80 0.04 13.76
C GLU A 389 3.57 0.93 13.62
N MET A 390 3.38 1.57 12.46
CA MET A 390 2.28 2.51 12.25
C MET A 390 0.90 1.85 12.36
N TYR A 391 0.71 0.71 11.67
CA TYR A 391 -0.60 0.07 11.59
C TYR A 391 -0.93 -0.81 12.81
N PHE A 392 0.10 -1.37 13.47
CA PHE A 392 -0.12 -2.39 14.50
C PHE A 392 0.55 -2.07 15.85
N GLY A 393 1.42 -1.05 15.91
CA GLY A 393 2.22 -0.73 17.09
C GLY A 393 3.20 -1.86 17.46
N ASP A 394 3.65 -2.62 16.46
CA ASP A 394 4.53 -3.79 16.65
C ASP A 394 5.43 -3.97 15.40
N ALA A 395 6.55 -3.27 15.37
CA ALA A 395 7.52 -3.40 14.29
C ALA A 395 8.06 -4.85 14.13
N ASN A 396 8.02 -5.67 15.21
CA ASN A 396 8.49 -7.06 15.16
C ASN A 396 7.61 -7.97 14.29
N LEU A 397 6.48 -7.50 13.78
CA LEU A 397 5.71 -8.22 12.77
C LEU A 397 6.52 -8.50 11.49
N ILE A 398 7.56 -7.72 11.21
CA ILE A 398 8.53 -8.02 10.14
C ILE A 398 9.14 -9.41 10.28
N ASN A 399 9.20 -9.97 11.49
CA ASN A 399 9.72 -11.31 11.76
C ASN A 399 8.63 -12.37 11.95
N THR A 400 7.40 -11.98 12.25
CA THR A 400 6.37 -12.90 12.75
C THR A 400 5.09 -12.93 11.92
N GLU A 401 4.87 -11.97 11.02
CA GLU A 401 3.62 -11.90 10.24
C GLU A 401 3.41 -13.14 9.36
N LEU A 402 4.47 -13.69 8.79
CA LEU A 402 4.38 -14.90 7.97
C LEU A 402 3.71 -16.06 8.72
N GLU A 403 3.89 -16.15 10.04
CA GLU A 403 3.22 -17.16 10.87
C GLU A 403 1.69 -16.98 10.90
N ARG A 404 1.19 -15.76 10.70
CA ARG A 404 -0.25 -15.50 10.61
C ARG A 404 -0.82 -16.08 9.33
N TYR A 405 -0.11 -15.95 8.21
CA TYR A 405 -0.48 -16.58 6.93
C TYR A 405 -0.38 -18.11 6.99
N ARG A 406 0.65 -18.65 7.64
CA ARG A 406 0.83 -20.11 7.80
C ARG A 406 -0.30 -20.77 8.63
N LYS A 407 -0.98 -20.01 9.49
CA LYS A 407 -2.15 -20.47 10.26
C LYS A 407 -3.45 -20.49 9.47
N VAL A 408 -3.50 -19.88 8.30
CA VAL A 408 -4.69 -19.94 7.41
C VAL A 408 -4.84 -21.34 6.89
N THR A 409 -6.07 -21.83 6.81
CA THR A 409 -6.42 -23.15 6.29
C THR A 409 -7.25 -23.06 5.01
N ARG A 410 -7.40 -24.16 4.30
CA ARG A 410 -8.29 -24.24 3.13
C ARG A 410 -9.76 -23.98 3.50
N GLU A 411 -10.15 -24.43 4.69
CA GLU A 411 -11.46 -24.18 5.29
C GLU A 411 -11.66 -22.67 5.54
N ASP A 412 -10.62 -21.96 5.96
CA ASP A 412 -10.68 -20.50 6.12
C ASP A 412 -10.91 -19.82 4.77
N LEU A 413 -10.24 -20.24 3.68
CA LEU A 413 -10.49 -19.69 2.35
C LEU A 413 -11.94 -19.87 1.93
N LYS A 414 -12.50 -21.07 2.10
CA LYS A 414 -13.90 -21.33 1.82
C LYS A 414 -14.84 -20.51 2.71
N ARG A 415 -14.54 -20.37 3.98
CA ARG A 415 -15.33 -19.59 4.94
C ARG A 415 -15.36 -18.12 4.57
N VAL A 416 -14.19 -17.50 4.31
CA VAL A 416 -14.13 -16.08 3.94
C VAL A 416 -14.72 -15.83 2.55
N ALA A 417 -14.64 -16.76 1.62
CA ALA A 417 -15.32 -16.68 0.33
C ALA A 417 -16.86 -16.58 0.52
N ASN A 418 -17.44 -17.38 1.42
CA ASN A 418 -18.87 -17.30 1.74
C ASN A 418 -19.22 -16.04 2.52
N GLN A 419 -18.38 -15.62 3.44
CA GLN A 419 -18.65 -14.50 4.34
C GLN A 419 -18.52 -13.15 3.63
N TYR A 420 -17.50 -12.95 2.79
CA TYR A 420 -17.18 -11.66 2.21
C TYR A 420 -17.47 -11.56 0.71
N PHE A 421 -17.30 -12.64 -0.07
CA PHE A 421 -17.45 -12.62 -1.53
C PHE A 421 -18.87 -13.03 -1.97
N ASN A 422 -19.88 -12.47 -1.32
CA ASN A 422 -21.28 -12.76 -1.61
C ASN A 422 -22.01 -11.51 -2.15
N LYS A 423 -23.15 -11.74 -2.82
CA LYS A 423 -23.91 -10.67 -3.48
C LYS A 423 -24.43 -9.59 -2.53
N ASN A 424 -24.74 -9.91 -1.28
CA ASN A 424 -25.21 -8.92 -0.31
C ASN A 424 -24.08 -8.01 0.22
N ASN A 425 -22.86 -8.32 -0.09
CA ASN A 425 -21.67 -7.56 0.28
C ASN A 425 -20.91 -7.02 -0.95
N ARG A 426 -21.61 -6.87 -2.09
CA ARG A 426 -20.97 -6.58 -3.38
C ARG A 426 -21.52 -5.31 -4.02
N VAL A 427 -20.59 -4.48 -4.52
CA VAL A 427 -20.87 -3.50 -5.57
C VAL A 427 -20.41 -4.09 -6.91
N PHE A 428 -21.29 -4.03 -7.91
CA PHE A 428 -21.07 -4.60 -9.23
C PHE A 428 -21.20 -3.51 -10.30
N LEU A 429 -20.09 -3.16 -10.95
CA LEU A 429 -20.05 -2.10 -11.95
C LEU A 429 -19.88 -2.68 -13.35
N TYR A 430 -20.78 -2.26 -14.24
CA TYR A 430 -20.62 -2.41 -15.67
C TYR A 430 -19.82 -1.23 -16.20
N TRP A 431 -18.62 -1.48 -16.72
CA TRP A 431 -17.79 -0.47 -17.34
C TRP A 431 -17.96 -0.55 -18.86
N LEU A 432 -18.68 0.40 -19.44
CA LEU A 432 -19.10 0.35 -20.85
C LEU A 432 -18.46 1.46 -21.69
N PRO A 433 -18.20 1.20 -22.97
CA PRO A 433 -17.83 2.23 -23.92
C PRO A 433 -18.88 3.35 -23.94
N LYS A 434 -18.43 4.60 -24.03
CA LYS A 434 -19.35 5.72 -24.28
C LYS A 434 -20.12 5.46 -25.57
N PRO A 435 -21.45 5.68 -25.59
CA PRO A 435 -22.20 5.62 -26.84
C PRO A 435 -21.57 6.55 -27.89
N SER A 436 -21.45 6.06 -29.10
CA SER A 436 -21.01 6.89 -30.22
C SER A 436 -21.95 8.11 -30.29
N GLN A 437 -21.39 9.31 -30.25
CA GLN A 437 -22.22 10.50 -30.56
C GLN A 437 -22.68 10.36 -32.01
N PRO A 438 -23.98 10.56 -32.30
CA PRO A 438 -24.51 10.43 -33.64
C PRO A 438 -23.93 11.47 -34.59
#